data_bcb6ce2b82b433a1a2d7265b02e35f80
#
_entry.id   bcb6ce2b82b433a1a2d7265b02e35f80
#
_cell.length_a   1.000
_cell.length_b   1.000
_cell.length_c   1.000
_cell.angle_alpha   90.00
_cell.angle_beta   90.00
_cell.angle_gamma   90.00
#
_symmetry.space_group_name_H-M   'P 1'
#
loop_
_entity.id
_entity.type
_entity.pdbx_description
1 polymer ?
#
loop_
_entity_poly.entity_id
_entity_poly.type
_entity_poly.pdbx_seq_one_letter_code
_entity_poly.pdbx_strand_id
1 'polypeptide(L)'
;MKNINFTCPFCSLLCDDIKLEVKNNNLKPLNFKCPILVNSLKRKINEQFSRINGKKTGISQAIEALSVLIKKSKSTLFAGMGTDIKGTKATLEIVDKYKCIIDHFSGDNYVKNIKSIQELGGFFLTLSELKNRADTIIIFQSSSDTVPRLFEKYIFPKETINNLKKRKVVFIGSKVPQFLYKNKKLINFEYIKLDSINLLNFISNIRNSINSEISEIKDKKLLNLLKLLKKTKYGSILWSISELQNNISDVIVNEITLLIQDLNKFTRFSGLSLEGSDHILTVNEVLLWQTGFPIRTSFASGFPVHDINQFSTKKLLDNKEIDLAIWINSFNEKKIIINKKIK
;
A
#
# COMPACT_ATOMS: atom_id res chain seq x y z
N MET A 1 -34.22 9.66 -9.09
CA MET A 1 -32.81 9.87 -8.72
C MET A 1 -32.65 9.58 -7.24
N LYS A 2 -31.67 8.76 -6.86
CA LYS A 2 -31.39 8.43 -5.46
C LYS A 2 -29.94 8.79 -5.16
N ASN A 3 -29.71 9.53 -4.07
CA ASN A 3 -28.36 9.80 -3.57
C ASN A 3 -28.01 8.79 -2.48
N ILE A 4 -26.82 8.23 -2.52
CA ILE A 4 -26.32 7.29 -1.52
C ILE A 4 -24.96 7.73 -0.98
N ASN A 5 -24.72 7.48 0.30
CA ASN A 5 -23.39 7.57 0.88
C ASN A 5 -22.59 6.32 0.47
N PHE A 6 -21.33 6.49 0.13
CA PHE A 6 -20.50 5.43 -0.41
C PHE A 6 -19.09 5.46 0.20
N THR A 7 -18.66 4.34 0.72
CA THR A 7 -17.27 4.13 1.12
C THR A 7 -16.51 3.52 -0.05
N CYS A 8 -15.48 4.22 -0.52
CA CYS A 8 -14.72 3.83 -1.72
C CYS A 8 -13.71 2.71 -1.41
N PRO A 9 -13.81 1.55 -2.05
CA PRO A 9 -12.89 0.44 -1.81
C PRO A 9 -11.67 0.43 -2.74
N PHE A 10 -11.49 1.42 -3.62
CA PHE A 10 -10.56 1.32 -4.76
C PHE A 10 -9.12 1.73 -4.45
N CYS A 11 -8.82 2.24 -3.25
CA CYS A 11 -7.46 2.47 -2.75
C CYS A 11 -7.43 2.45 -1.22
N SER A 12 -6.22 2.44 -0.65
CA SER A 12 -6.01 2.33 0.80
C SER A 12 -6.54 3.49 1.65
N LEU A 13 -6.98 4.60 1.05
CA LEU A 13 -7.58 5.71 1.80
C LEU A 13 -9.01 5.40 2.27
N LEU A 14 -9.70 4.43 1.67
CA LEU A 14 -11.07 4.02 2.01
C LEU A 14 -12.00 5.21 2.28
N CYS A 15 -12.02 6.17 1.36
CA CYS A 15 -12.77 7.42 1.53
C CYS A 15 -14.26 7.17 1.79
N ASP A 16 -14.76 7.68 2.91
CA ASP A 16 -16.11 7.52 3.44
C ASP A 16 -17.02 8.76 3.25
N ASP A 17 -16.45 9.83 2.73
CA ASP A 17 -17.08 11.14 2.49
C ASP A 17 -17.68 11.29 1.08
N ILE A 18 -17.97 10.17 0.40
CA ILE A 18 -18.42 10.14 -0.98
C ILE A 18 -19.94 10.08 -1.05
N LYS A 19 -20.54 10.95 -1.88
CA LYS A 19 -21.93 10.87 -2.28
C LYS A 19 -22.02 10.49 -3.74
N LEU A 20 -22.80 9.45 -4.04
CA LEU A 20 -23.08 9.00 -5.41
C LEU A 20 -24.53 9.27 -5.76
N GLU A 21 -24.73 9.72 -6.98
CA GLU A 21 -26.03 9.72 -7.64
C GLU A 21 -26.23 8.39 -8.37
N VAL A 22 -27.39 7.77 -8.16
CA VAL A 22 -27.81 6.55 -8.86
C VAL A 22 -28.90 6.92 -9.87
N LYS A 23 -28.60 6.77 -11.17
CA LYS A 23 -29.55 7.03 -12.26
C LYS A 23 -29.36 6.00 -13.36
N ASN A 24 -30.43 5.28 -13.72
CA ASN A 24 -30.44 4.29 -14.81
C ASN A 24 -29.26 3.29 -14.70
N ASN A 25 -29.06 2.69 -13.53
CA ASN A 25 -27.94 1.78 -13.22
C ASN A 25 -26.53 2.37 -13.42
N ASN A 26 -26.42 3.70 -13.55
CA ASN A 26 -25.13 4.38 -13.56
C ASN A 26 -24.88 5.07 -12.22
N LEU A 27 -23.62 5.04 -11.78
CA LEU A 27 -23.15 5.69 -10.57
C LEU A 27 -22.28 6.90 -10.94
N LYS A 28 -22.60 8.06 -10.38
CA LYS A 28 -21.86 9.29 -10.61
C LYS A 28 -21.47 9.93 -9.28
N PRO A 29 -20.19 10.24 -9.04
CA PRO A 29 -19.80 10.97 -7.84
C PRO A 29 -20.27 12.42 -7.92
N LEU A 30 -20.89 12.92 -6.83
CA LEU A 30 -21.47 14.26 -6.74
C LEU A 30 -20.51 15.29 -6.17
N ASN A 31 -19.75 14.94 -5.16
CA ASN A 31 -19.02 15.90 -4.35
C ASN A 31 -17.53 16.02 -4.71
N PHE A 32 -16.97 15.10 -5.48
CA PHE A 32 -15.60 15.26 -5.99
C PHE A 32 -15.23 14.27 -7.10
N LYS A 33 -14.11 14.54 -7.78
CA LYS A 33 -13.59 13.73 -8.89
C LYS A 33 -12.25 13.09 -8.52
N CYS A 34 -12.28 11.84 -8.08
CA CYS A 34 -11.08 11.02 -7.93
C CYS A 34 -10.89 10.18 -9.21
N PRO A 35 -9.72 10.19 -9.86
CA PRO A 35 -9.50 9.42 -11.09
C PRO A 35 -9.73 7.91 -10.90
N ILE A 36 -9.26 7.35 -9.78
CA ILE A 36 -9.45 5.94 -9.46
C ILE A 36 -10.94 5.61 -9.32
N LEU A 37 -11.68 6.39 -8.50
CA LEU A 37 -13.12 6.20 -8.32
C LEU A 37 -13.88 6.31 -9.63
N VAL A 38 -13.67 7.39 -10.39
CA VAL A 38 -14.39 7.63 -11.65
C VAL A 38 -14.14 6.51 -12.66
N ASN A 39 -12.90 6.05 -12.79
CA ASN A 39 -12.56 4.96 -13.69
C ASN A 39 -13.17 3.63 -13.23
N SER A 40 -13.17 3.36 -11.91
CA SER A 40 -13.77 2.15 -11.35
C SER A 40 -15.29 2.11 -11.50
N LEU A 41 -15.99 3.25 -11.32
CA LEU A 41 -17.43 3.33 -11.49
C LEU A 41 -17.89 3.22 -12.94
N LYS A 42 -17.02 3.49 -13.92
CA LYS A 42 -17.32 3.31 -15.35
C LYS A 42 -17.33 1.86 -15.79
N ARG A 43 -16.78 0.96 -14.99
CA ARG A 43 -16.75 -0.47 -15.32
C ARG A 43 -18.18 -1.01 -15.35
N LYS A 44 -18.56 -1.59 -16.47
CA LYS A 44 -19.82 -2.30 -16.58
C LYS A 44 -19.58 -3.75 -16.22
N ILE A 45 -20.34 -4.28 -15.28
CA ILE A 45 -20.44 -5.72 -15.08
C ILE A 45 -21.30 -6.24 -16.23
N ASN A 46 -20.66 -6.55 -17.35
CA ASN A 46 -21.36 -6.87 -18.58
C ASN A 46 -21.94 -8.29 -18.58
N GLU A 47 -21.47 -9.19 -17.73
CA GLU A 47 -21.83 -10.60 -17.82
C GLU A 47 -21.90 -11.26 -16.43
N GLN A 48 -23.06 -11.75 -16.10
CA GLN A 48 -23.31 -12.51 -14.86
C GLN A 48 -23.27 -14.03 -15.10
N PHE A 49 -22.30 -14.52 -15.88
CA PHE A 49 -22.15 -15.94 -16.11
C PHE A 49 -20.69 -16.38 -15.92
N SER A 50 -20.57 -17.62 -15.48
CA SER A 50 -19.28 -18.29 -15.37
C SER A 50 -18.81 -18.83 -16.71
N ARG A 51 -17.53 -19.17 -16.81
CA ARG A 51 -16.95 -19.83 -18.00
C ARG A 51 -16.07 -21.00 -17.59
N ILE A 52 -16.18 -22.09 -18.32
CA ILE A 52 -15.24 -23.22 -18.24
C ILE A 52 -14.60 -23.35 -19.62
N ASN A 53 -13.27 -23.32 -19.70
CA ASN A 53 -12.50 -23.34 -20.97
C ASN A 53 -13.04 -22.32 -22.01
N GLY A 54 -13.39 -21.10 -21.53
CA GLY A 54 -13.92 -20.02 -22.37
C GLY A 54 -15.40 -20.15 -22.73
N LYS A 55 -16.08 -21.28 -22.50
CA LYS A 55 -17.49 -21.50 -22.77
C LYS A 55 -18.36 -21.06 -21.59
N LYS A 56 -19.48 -20.40 -21.87
CA LYS A 56 -20.46 -19.98 -20.85
C LYS A 56 -21.03 -21.17 -20.12
N THR A 57 -21.14 -21.08 -18.79
CA THR A 57 -21.68 -22.13 -17.94
C THR A 57 -22.40 -21.54 -16.73
N GLY A 58 -23.21 -22.36 -16.04
CA GLY A 58 -23.83 -22.00 -14.77
C GLY A 58 -22.81 -21.91 -13.64
N ILE A 59 -23.11 -21.08 -12.63
CA ILE A 59 -22.22 -20.88 -11.48
C ILE A 59 -21.96 -22.17 -10.70
N SER A 60 -23.01 -23.01 -10.53
CA SER A 60 -22.91 -24.31 -9.82
C SER A 60 -21.94 -25.26 -10.52
N GLN A 61 -22.02 -25.36 -11.85
CA GLN A 61 -21.09 -26.16 -12.66
C GLN A 61 -19.66 -25.65 -12.58
N ALA A 62 -19.46 -24.32 -12.59
CA ALA A 62 -18.14 -23.71 -12.45
C ALA A 62 -17.53 -23.99 -11.07
N ILE A 63 -18.34 -23.90 -10.00
CA ILE A 63 -17.91 -24.22 -8.63
C ILE A 63 -17.52 -25.70 -8.50
N GLU A 64 -18.33 -26.62 -9.08
CA GLU A 64 -18.05 -28.05 -9.09
C GLU A 64 -16.72 -28.33 -9.82
N ALA A 65 -16.55 -27.80 -11.02
CA ALA A 65 -15.31 -27.94 -11.78
C ALA A 65 -14.08 -27.40 -11.01
N LEU A 66 -14.19 -26.23 -10.38
CA LEU A 66 -13.12 -25.66 -9.54
C LEU A 66 -12.83 -26.56 -8.34
N SER A 67 -13.85 -27.07 -7.67
CA SER A 67 -13.72 -27.98 -6.54
C SER A 67 -12.96 -29.27 -6.91
N VAL A 68 -13.24 -29.83 -8.08
CA VAL A 68 -12.52 -31.01 -8.61
C VAL A 68 -11.04 -30.66 -8.88
N LEU A 69 -10.76 -29.49 -9.45
CA LEU A 69 -9.38 -29.04 -9.71
C LEU A 69 -8.60 -28.90 -8.41
N ILE A 70 -9.16 -28.22 -7.39
CA ILE A 70 -8.50 -28.03 -6.08
C ILE A 70 -8.20 -29.38 -5.43
N LYS A 71 -9.17 -30.31 -5.44
CA LYS A 71 -8.99 -31.65 -4.84
C LYS A 71 -7.93 -32.51 -5.55
N LYS A 72 -7.72 -32.32 -6.85
CA LYS A 72 -6.71 -33.05 -7.66
C LYS A 72 -5.34 -32.40 -7.65
N SER A 73 -5.26 -31.11 -7.33
CA SER A 73 -4.00 -30.37 -7.30
C SER A 73 -3.10 -30.83 -6.15
N LYS A 74 -1.82 -30.92 -6.42
CA LYS A 74 -0.78 -31.23 -5.41
C LYS A 74 -0.18 -29.96 -4.81
N SER A 75 -0.20 -28.87 -5.56
CA SER A 75 0.34 -27.58 -5.13
C SER A 75 -0.49 -26.45 -5.69
N THR A 76 -1.47 -26.00 -4.89
CA THR A 76 -2.37 -24.90 -5.27
C THR A 76 -1.91 -23.58 -4.69
N LEU A 77 -1.82 -22.55 -5.53
CA LEU A 77 -1.58 -21.16 -5.14
C LEU A 77 -2.85 -20.34 -5.26
N PHE A 78 -3.28 -19.72 -4.18
CA PHE A 78 -4.23 -18.62 -4.17
C PHE A 78 -3.48 -17.31 -4.28
N ALA A 79 -3.64 -16.61 -5.40
CA ALA A 79 -2.94 -15.36 -5.72
C ALA A 79 -3.92 -14.27 -6.16
N GLY A 80 -3.37 -13.10 -6.51
CA GLY A 80 -4.21 -11.94 -6.76
C GLY A 80 -4.66 -11.33 -5.45
N MET A 81 -5.61 -11.97 -4.81
CA MET A 81 -6.17 -11.60 -3.50
C MET A 81 -6.70 -10.16 -3.39
N GLY A 82 -7.09 -9.57 -4.52
CA GLY A 82 -7.77 -8.27 -4.54
C GLY A 82 -9.21 -8.39 -4.04
N THR A 83 -9.42 -8.61 -2.74
CA THR A 83 -10.72 -8.85 -2.12
C THR A 83 -10.85 -8.18 -0.76
N ASP A 84 -12.07 -8.17 -0.19
CA ASP A 84 -12.37 -7.61 1.12
C ASP A 84 -12.10 -8.61 2.28
N ILE A 85 -12.44 -8.19 3.50
CA ILE A 85 -12.27 -9.01 4.71
C ILE A 85 -13.02 -10.35 4.60
N LYS A 86 -14.27 -10.33 4.13
CA LYS A 86 -15.09 -11.55 4.02
C LYS A 86 -14.54 -12.51 2.96
N GLY A 87 -14.15 -11.96 1.81
CA GLY A 87 -13.52 -12.74 0.74
C GLY A 87 -12.19 -13.35 1.16
N THR A 88 -11.36 -12.60 1.90
CA THR A 88 -10.10 -13.13 2.45
C THR A 88 -10.34 -14.26 3.44
N LYS A 89 -11.28 -14.09 4.39
CA LYS A 89 -11.61 -15.12 5.38
C LYS A 89 -12.13 -16.41 4.71
N ALA A 90 -13.07 -16.27 3.77
CA ALA A 90 -13.58 -17.41 3.01
C ALA A 90 -12.48 -18.12 2.20
N THR A 91 -11.54 -17.36 1.65
CA THR A 91 -10.38 -17.94 0.95
C THR A 91 -9.46 -18.69 1.91
N LEU A 92 -9.20 -18.15 3.11
CA LEU A 92 -8.35 -18.79 4.11
C LEU A 92 -8.94 -20.14 4.59
N GLU A 93 -10.26 -20.25 4.74
CA GLU A 93 -10.93 -21.52 5.07
C GLU A 93 -10.63 -22.60 4.01
N ILE A 94 -10.62 -22.22 2.73
CA ILE A 94 -10.28 -23.14 1.63
C ILE A 94 -8.78 -23.45 1.63
N VAL A 95 -7.94 -22.44 1.78
CA VAL A 95 -6.48 -22.53 1.79
C VAL A 95 -5.99 -23.46 2.91
N ASP A 96 -6.53 -23.32 4.11
CA ASP A 96 -6.20 -24.18 5.25
C ASP A 96 -6.70 -25.62 5.03
N LYS A 97 -7.97 -25.78 4.61
CA LYS A 97 -8.57 -27.09 4.38
C LYS A 97 -7.83 -27.91 3.33
N TYR A 98 -7.40 -27.28 2.24
CA TYR A 98 -6.75 -27.96 1.10
C TYR A 98 -5.24 -27.78 1.06
N LYS A 99 -4.65 -27.26 2.15
CA LYS A 99 -3.19 -27.13 2.32
C LYS A 99 -2.51 -26.35 1.20
N CYS A 100 -3.11 -25.23 0.83
CA CYS A 100 -2.66 -24.39 -0.27
C CYS A 100 -1.66 -23.32 0.18
N ILE A 101 -1.14 -22.57 -0.80
CA ILE A 101 -0.28 -21.39 -0.59
C ILE A 101 -1.11 -20.15 -0.89
N ILE A 102 -0.87 -19.06 -0.15
CA ILE A 102 -1.55 -17.78 -0.36
C ILE A 102 -0.53 -16.63 -0.48
N ASP A 103 -0.69 -15.80 -1.52
CA ASP A 103 0.09 -14.58 -1.75
C ASP A 103 -0.80 -13.51 -2.41
N HIS A 104 -0.29 -12.28 -2.48
CA HIS A 104 -0.96 -11.14 -3.10
C HIS A 104 -0.15 -10.65 -4.30
N PHE A 105 -0.83 -10.21 -5.38
CA PHE A 105 -0.12 -9.77 -6.60
C PHE A 105 0.78 -8.52 -6.40
N SER A 106 0.52 -7.70 -5.39
CA SER A 106 1.40 -6.58 -4.97
C SER A 106 2.40 -6.98 -3.89
N GLY A 107 2.54 -8.28 -3.60
CA GLY A 107 3.37 -8.81 -2.53
C GLY A 107 4.83 -8.40 -2.62
N ASP A 108 5.43 -8.39 -3.82
CA ASP A 108 6.85 -8.10 -4.02
C ASP A 108 7.30 -6.73 -3.47
N ASN A 109 6.44 -5.73 -3.53
CA ASN A 109 6.71 -4.43 -2.91
C ASN A 109 6.38 -4.42 -1.41
N TYR A 110 5.23 -4.99 -1.05
CA TYR A 110 4.73 -4.90 0.32
C TYR A 110 5.59 -5.68 1.32
N VAL A 111 6.14 -6.84 0.94
CA VAL A 111 7.02 -7.66 1.83
C VAL A 111 8.29 -6.94 2.24
N LYS A 112 8.75 -5.93 1.51
CA LYS A 112 9.90 -5.10 1.89
C LYS A 112 9.61 -4.28 3.15
N ASN A 113 8.37 -3.76 3.29
CA ASN A 113 7.91 -3.13 4.54
C ASN A 113 7.81 -4.18 5.65
N ILE A 114 7.22 -5.35 5.37
CA ILE A 114 7.10 -6.43 6.36
C ILE A 114 8.48 -6.83 6.89
N LYS A 115 9.45 -7.02 5.99
CA LYS A 115 10.84 -7.37 6.37
C LYS A 115 11.43 -6.32 7.31
N SER A 116 11.31 -5.03 6.99
CA SER A 116 11.78 -3.96 7.86
C SER A 116 11.10 -3.98 9.24
N ILE A 117 9.81 -4.24 9.29
CA ILE A 117 9.05 -4.35 10.55
C ILE A 117 9.53 -5.54 11.39
N GLN A 118 9.79 -6.68 10.76
CA GLN A 118 10.26 -7.88 11.43
C GLN A 118 11.68 -7.72 11.98
N GLU A 119 12.53 -7.01 11.26
CA GLU A 119 13.95 -6.80 11.65
C GLU A 119 14.12 -5.66 12.66
N LEU A 120 13.40 -4.56 12.50
CA LEU A 120 13.64 -3.30 13.22
C LEU A 120 12.48 -2.84 14.09
N GLY A 121 11.30 -3.44 13.93
CA GLY A 121 10.06 -2.88 14.47
C GLY A 121 9.62 -1.63 13.72
N GLY A 122 8.75 -0.81 14.34
CA GLY A 122 8.32 0.43 13.68
C GLY A 122 7.46 1.33 14.57
N PHE A 123 7.47 2.62 14.24
CA PHE A 123 6.59 3.64 14.80
C PHE A 123 5.60 4.04 13.72
N PHE A 124 4.38 3.49 13.78
CA PHE A 124 3.39 3.67 12.75
C PHE A 124 2.52 4.89 12.99
N LEU A 125 2.04 5.46 11.88
CA LEU A 125 1.15 6.60 11.82
C LEU A 125 -0.20 6.17 11.26
N THR A 126 -1.27 6.59 11.91
CA THR A 126 -2.61 6.50 11.34
C THR A 126 -2.91 7.71 10.44
N LEU A 127 -3.82 7.54 9.48
CA LEU A 127 -4.30 8.66 8.66
C LEU A 127 -4.97 9.75 9.52
N SER A 128 -5.61 9.38 10.63
CA SER A 128 -6.20 10.31 11.59
C SER A 128 -5.14 11.14 12.31
N GLU A 129 -4.03 10.53 12.72
CA GLU A 129 -2.90 11.26 13.33
C GLU A 129 -2.20 12.16 12.32
N LEU A 130 -1.99 11.68 11.08
CA LEU A 130 -1.47 12.51 10.00
C LEU A 130 -2.34 13.74 9.81
N LYS A 131 -3.66 13.58 9.78
CA LYS A 131 -4.62 14.67 9.62
C LYS A 131 -4.59 15.65 10.80
N ASN A 132 -4.56 15.18 12.03
CA ASN A 132 -4.89 15.99 13.20
C ASN A 132 -3.69 16.38 14.07
N ARG A 133 -2.56 15.68 13.97
CA ARG A 133 -1.41 15.89 14.86
C ARG A 133 -0.13 16.33 14.15
N ALA A 134 0.13 15.82 12.93
CA ALA A 134 1.41 16.09 12.27
C ALA A 134 1.59 17.57 11.93
N ASP A 135 2.55 18.22 12.55
CA ASP A 135 2.95 19.60 12.26
C ASP A 135 4.05 19.67 11.19
N THR A 136 4.85 18.61 11.06
CA THR A 136 5.89 18.48 10.05
C THR A 136 5.71 17.13 9.31
N ILE A 137 5.68 17.19 7.98
CA ILE A 137 5.50 16.02 7.13
C ILE A 137 6.65 15.96 6.13
N ILE A 138 7.38 14.85 6.14
CA ILE A 138 8.44 14.57 5.17
C ILE A 138 7.93 13.50 4.22
N ILE A 139 8.11 13.70 2.92
CA ILE A 139 7.67 12.77 1.89
C ILE A 139 8.88 12.38 1.06
N PHE A 140 9.23 11.10 1.10
CA PHE A 140 10.29 10.53 0.28
C PHE A 140 9.72 9.94 -1.00
N GLN A 141 10.13 10.49 -2.16
CA GLN A 141 9.90 9.93 -3.50
C GLN A 141 8.46 9.51 -3.82
N SER A 142 7.41 10.09 -3.20
CA SER A 142 6.05 9.63 -3.46
C SER A 142 5.25 10.65 -4.26
N SER A 143 4.82 10.24 -5.48
CA SER A 143 3.87 11.00 -6.32
C SER A 143 2.46 11.02 -5.76
N SER A 144 2.12 10.08 -4.87
CA SER A 144 0.76 9.83 -4.34
C SER A 144 -0.30 9.44 -5.40
N ASP A 145 0.10 9.04 -6.60
CA ASP A 145 -0.82 8.67 -7.67
C ASP A 145 -1.70 7.46 -7.29
N THR A 146 -1.18 6.59 -6.43
CA THR A 146 -1.92 5.44 -5.86
C THR A 146 -2.96 5.85 -4.81
N VAL A 147 -2.82 7.05 -4.24
CA VAL A 147 -3.67 7.61 -3.18
C VAL A 147 -4.04 9.07 -3.45
N PRO A 148 -4.78 9.37 -4.54
CA PRO A 148 -4.92 10.72 -5.10
C PRO A 148 -5.48 11.78 -4.14
N ARG A 149 -6.26 11.36 -3.12
CA ARG A 149 -6.84 12.29 -2.14
C ARG A 149 -6.04 12.47 -0.87
N LEU A 150 -4.83 11.89 -0.79
CA LEU A 150 -3.99 11.98 0.40
C LEU A 150 -3.72 13.43 0.80
N PHE A 151 -3.32 14.26 -0.17
CA PHE A 151 -2.99 15.66 0.10
C PHE A 151 -4.21 16.46 0.55
N GLU A 152 -5.33 16.36 -0.16
CA GLU A 152 -6.56 17.10 0.13
C GLU A 152 -7.15 16.69 1.49
N LYS A 153 -7.23 15.39 1.76
CA LYS A 153 -7.98 14.86 2.90
C LYS A 153 -7.14 14.81 4.19
N TYR A 154 -5.84 14.57 4.09
CA TYR A 154 -5.00 14.26 5.25
C TYR A 154 -3.80 15.19 5.44
N ILE A 155 -3.15 15.62 4.36
CA ILE A 155 -1.99 16.51 4.47
C ILE A 155 -2.42 17.98 4.59
N PHE A 156 -3.42 18.40 3.80
CA PHE A 156 -3.97 19.77 3.81
C PHE A 156 -5.49 19.78 4.01
N PRO A 157 -6.00 19.16 5.08
CA PRO A 157 -7.42 19.18 5.35
C PRO A 157 -7.87 20.61 5.65
N LYS A 158 -9.13 20.92 5.31
CA LYS A 158 -9.74 22.20 5.63
C LYS A 158 -9.83 22.44 7.15
N GLU A 159 -10.06 21.37 7.90
CA GLU A 159 -10.23 21.39 9.34
C GLU A 159 -9.44 20.26 9.99
N THR A 160 -8.89 20.54 11.17
CA THR A 160 -8.20 19.57 12.02
C THR A 160 -8.73 19.71 13.45
N ILE A 161 -8.80 18.59 14.19
CA ILE A 161 -9.26 18.60 15.58
C ILE A 161 -8.41 19.52 16.45
N ASN A 162 -7.11 19.59 16.19
CA ASN A 162 -6.15 20.37 16.97
C ASN A 162 -5.92 21.78 16.41
N ASN A 163 -6.75 22.26 15.48
CA ASN A 163 -6.63 23.58 14.84
C ASN A 163 -5.22 23.89 14.34
N LEU A 164 -4.56 22.92 13.73
CA LEU A 164 -3.22 23.05 13.17
C LEU A 164 -3.23 24.05 11.98
N LYS A 165 -2.96 25.31 12.28
CA LYS A 165 -3.04 26.41 11.29
C LYS A 165 -1.88 26.42 10.29
N LYS A 166 -0.73 25.85 10.64
CA LYS A 166 0.47 25.84 9.77
C LYS A 166 1.19 24.51 9.90
N ARG A 167 1.22 23.76 8.82
CA ARG A 167 2.02 22.56 8.64
C ARG A 167 3.22 22.86 7.78
N LYS A 168 4.36 22.26 8.09
CA LYS A 168 5.50 22.24 7.19
C LYS A 168 5.54 20.91 6.44
N VAL A 169 5.65 20.98 5.11
CA VAL A 169 5.81 19.80 4.26
C VAL A 169 7.15 19.92 3.54
N VAL A 170 7.98 18.90 3.68
CA VAL A 170 9.24 18.76 2.97
C VAL A 170 9.10 17.57 2.02
N PHE A 171 9.21 17.84 0.73
CA PHE A 171 9.27 16.80 -0.28
C PHE A 171 10.72 16.59 -0.71
N ILE A 172 11.17 15.34 -0.66
CA ILE A 172 12.51 14.92 -1.03
C ILE A 172 12.42 13.91 -2.16
N GLY A 173 12.87 14.28 -3.36
CA GLY A 173 12.74 13.41 -4.50
C GLY A 173 13.09 14.05 -5.83
N SER A 174 13.02 13.27 -6.91
CA SER A 174 13.40 13.72 -8.26
C SER A 174 12.39 14.67 -8.89
N LYS A 175 11.09 14.46 -8.63
CA LYS A 175 9.98 15.28 -9.19
C LYS A 175 8.94 15.61 -8.13
N VAL A 176 8.56 16.86 -8.03
CA VAL A 176 7.48 17.32 -7.13
C VAL A 176 6.13 16.86 -7.68
N PRO A 177 5.25 16.24 -6.87
CA PRO A 177 3.88 15.98 -7.25
C PRO A 177 3.14 17.24 -7.70
N GLN A 178 2.38 17.13 -8.79
CA GLN A 178 1.68 18.29 -9.40
C GLN A 178 0.77 19.02 -8.41
N PHE A 179 0.15 18.29 -7.50
CA PHE A 179 -0.70 18.86 -6.45
C PHE A 179 0.08 19.80 -5.53
N LEU A 180 1.27 19.41 -5.06
CA LEU A 180 2.11 20.24 -4.20
C LEU A 180 2.54 21.51 -4.92
N TYR A 181 2.89 21.40 -6.19
CA TYR A 181 3.30 22.54 -7.00
C TYR A 181 2.20 23.57 -7.17
N LYS A 182 0.96 23.11 -7.48
CA LYS A 182 -0.22 23.97 -7.64
C LYS A 182 -0.64 24.68 -6.34
N ASN A 183 -0.38 24.08 -5.19
CA ASN A 183 -0.78 24.59 -3.88
C ASN A 183 0.36 25.24 -3.08
N LYS A 184 1.51 25.48 -3.70
CA LYS A 184 2.73 26.01 -3.06
C LYS A 184 2.51 27.29 -2.23
N LYS A 185 1.58 28.15 -2.63
CA LYS A 185 1.26 29.40 -1.91
C LYS A 185 0.46 29.20 -0.62
N LEU A 186 -0.29 28.09 -0.52
CA LEU A 186 -1.16 27.78 0.62
C LEU A 186 -0.42 27.01 1.72
N ILE A 187 0.81 26.61 1.48
CA ILE A 187 1.51 25.60 2.25
C ILE A 187 2.92 26.12 2.55
N ASN A 188 3.38 25.90 3.77
CA ASN A 188 4.79 26.03 4.08
C ASN A 188 5.53 24.79 3.54
N PHE A 189 5.85 24.84 2.23
CA PHE A 189 6.37 23.73 1.45
C PHE A 189 7.84 23.96 1.07
N GLU A 190 8.66 22.97 1.31
CA GLU A 190 10.05 22.93 0.90
C GLU A 190 10.29 21.73 -0.03
N TYR A 191 11.06 21.94 -1.09
CA TYR A 191 11.46 20.89 -2.01
C TYR A 191 12.98 20.73 -2.02
N ILE A 192 13.41 19.52 -1.71
CA ILE A 192 14.80 19.09 -1.84
C ILE A 192 14.88 18.17 -3.06
N LYS A 193 15.42 18.68 -4.16
CA LYS A 193 15.65 17.86 -5.35
C LYS A 193 16.72 16.84 -5.06
N LEU A 194 16.37 15.56 -5.19
CA LEU A 194 17.26 14.43 -4.94
C LEU A 194 16.88 13.26 -5.84
N ASP A 195 17.86 12.72 -6.54
CA ASP A 195 17.65 11.52 -7.34
C ASP A 195 17.53 10.28 -6.45
N SER A 196 16.71 9.32 -6.88
CA SER A 196 16.43 8.11 -6.09
C SER A 196 17.69 7.32 -5.72
N ILE A 197 18.73 7.35 -6.56
CA ILE A 197 20.01 6.68 -6.31
C ILE A 197 20.74 7.26 -5.09
N ASN A 198 20.55 8.55 -4.80
CA ASN A 198 21.22 9.25 -3.71
C ASN A 198 20.39 9.25 -2.40
N LEU A 199 19.17 8.69 -2.42
CA LEU A 199 18.25 8.78 -1.30
C LEU A 199 18.78 8.05 -0.06
N LEU A 200 19.34 6.85 -0.25
CA LEU A 200 19.94 6.07 0.84
C LEU A 200 21.03 6.87 1.56
N ASN A 201 22.01 7.38 0.81
CA ASN A 201 23.11 8.18 1.38
C ASN A 201 22.59 9.45 2.05
N PHE A 202 21.55 10.08 1.49
CA PHE A 202 20.97 11.28 2.08
C PHE A 202 20.32 11.01 3.44
N ILE A 203 19.56 9.90 3.57
CA ILE A 203 18.95 9.50 4.83
C ILE A 203 20.01 9.13 5.87
N SER A 204 21.04 8.37 5.48
CA SER A 204 22.15 8.02 6.35
C SER A 204 22.91 9.28 6.84
N ASN A 205 23.10 10.27 5.97
CA ASN A 205 23.71 11.55 6.35
C ASN A 205 22.84 12.33 7.35
N ILE A 206 21.50 12.34 7.19
CA ILE A 206 20.60 12.93 8.20
C ILE A 206 20.79 12.23 9.54
N ARG A 207 20.79 10.89 9.57
CA ARG A 207 20.94 10.10 10.79
C ARG A 207 22.26 10.36 11.49
N ASN A 208 23.36 10.35 10.76
CA ASN A 208 24.69 10.67 11.29
C ASN A 208 24.76 12.08 11.89
N SER A 209 24.10 13.04 11.21
CA SER A 209 24.14 14.45 11.61
C SER A 209 23.15 14.81 12.74
N ILE A 210 22.16 13.96 13.05
CA ILE A 210 21.20 14.22 14.14
C ILE A 210 21.92 14.34 15.49
N ASN A 211 22.93 13.48 15.71
CA ASN A 211 23.70 13.40 16.95
C ASN A 211 24.97 14.30 16.94
N SER A 212 25.32 14.89 15.79
CA SER A 212 26.49 15.77 15.66
C SER A 212 26.17 17.20 16.09
N GLU A 213 27.21 17.98 16.42
CA GLU A 213 27.05 19.41 16.64
C GLU A 213 26.67 20.13 15.34
N ILE A 214 25.66 21.01 15.44
CA ILE A 214 25.09 21.73 14.28
C ILE A 214 26.16 22.62 13.59
N SER A 215 27.16 23.05 14.33
CA SER A 215 28.29 23.85 13.85
C SER A 215 29.18 23.17 12.81
N GLU A 216 29.23 21.83 12.80
CA GLU A 216 30.09 21.05 11.90
C GLU A 216 29.47 20.81 10.52
N ILE A 217 28.17 21.13 10.34
CA ILE A 217 27.43 20.81 9.12
C ILE A 217 27.55 21.91 8.09
N LYS A 218 28.35 21.68 7.04
CA LYS A 218 28.59 22.64 5.95
C LYS A 218 27.44 22.77 4.94
N ASP A 219 26.66 21.71 4.74
CA ASP A 219 25.51 21.75 3.82
C ASP A 219 24.32 22.50 4.43
N LYS A 220 24.03 23.67 3.89
CA LYS A 220 22.93 24.55 4.35
C LYS A 220 21.56 23.89 4.26
N LYS A 221 21.31 23.04 3.25
CA LYS A 221 20.02 22.36 3.08
C LYS A 221 19.83 21.30 4.17
N LEU A 222 20.86 20.50 4.39
CA LEU A 222 20.89 19.51 5.46
C LEU A 222 20.74 20.18 6.82
N LEU A 223 21.49 21.27 7.06
CA LEU A 223 21.43 22.06 8.30
C LEU A 223 20.01 22.59 8.58
N ASN A 224 19.34 23.17 7.57
CA ASN A 224 17.97 23.67 7.70
C ASN A 224 16.99 22.54 8.00
N LEU A 225 17.14 21.41 7.32
CA LEU A 225 16.30 20.22 7.56
C LEU A 225 16.49 19.71 9.00
N LEU A 226 17.73 19.59 9.49
CA LEU A 226 18.00 19.14 10.86
C LEU A 226 17.43 20.10 11.91
N LYS A 227 17.57 21.41 11.71
CA LYS A 227 16.95 22.41 12.58
C LYS A 227 15.41 22.27 12.61
N LEU A 228 14.81 21.98 11.46
CA LEU A 228 13.39 21.73 11.37
C LEU A 228 13.01 20.45 12.14
N LEU A 229 13.70 19.33 11.90
CA LEU A 229 13.45 18.06 12.54
C LEU A 229 13.51 18.16 14.08
N LYS A 230 14.54 18.83 14.60
CA LYS A 230 14.70 19.07 16.05
C LYS A 230 13.63 19.99 16.67
N LYS A 231 12.98 20.88 15.87
CA LYS A 231 11.90 21.76 16.32
C LYS A 231 10.50 21.16 16.18
N THR A 232 10.38 20.06 15.48
CA THR A 232 9.11 19.37 15.24
C THR A 232 8.55 18.83 16.55
N LYS A 233 7.24 19.00 16.77
CA LYS A 233 6.54 18.43 17.92
C LYS A 233 5.96 17.06 17.60
N TYR A 234 5.37 16.90 16.42
CA TYR A 234 4.84 15.65 15.91
C TYR A 234 5.14 15.54 14.41
N GLY A 235 6.17 14.81 14.08
CA GLY A 235 6.60 14.59 12.71
C GLY A 235 6.02 13.31 12.09
N SER A 236 5.91 13.34 10.77
CA SER A 236 5.51 12.18 9.98
C SER A 236 6.43 12.01 8.81
N ILE A 237 6.83 10.77 8.53
CA ILE A 237 7.61 10.40 7.35
C ILE A 237 6.75 9.50 6.48
N LEU A 238 6.57 9.89 5.22
CA LEU A 238 5.78 9.15 4.23
C LEU A 238 6.68 8.66 3.10
N TRP A 239 6.46 7.42 2.64
CA TRP A 239 7.17 6.86 1.48
C TRP A 239 6.26 5.91 0.69
N SER A 240 6.64 5.62 -0.56
CA SER A 240 6.04 4.58 -1.38
C SER A 240 7.14 3.69 -1.94
N ILE A 241 7.12 2.40 -1.61
CA ILE A 241 8.15 1.46 -2.05
C ILE A 241 8.20 1.34 -3.57
N SER A 242 7.04 1.39 -4.21
CA SER A 242 6.94 1.32 -5.67
C SER A 242 7.66 2.48 -6.39
N GLU A 243 7.93 3.57 -5.69
CA GLU A 243 8.63 4.75 -6.21
C GLU A 243 10.09 4.86 -5.71
N LEU A 244 10.52 3.98 -4.81
CA LEU A 244 11.93 3.85 -4.40
C LEU A 244 12.72 3.04 -5.43
N GLN A 245 14.05 3.16 -5.39
CA GLN A 245 14.94 2.38 -6.24
C GLN A 245 14.78 0.87 -5.96
N ASN A 246 14.31 0.10 -6.94
CA ASN A 246 13.78 -1.24 -6.75
C ASN A 246 14.77 -2.25 -6.14
N ASN A 247 16.05 -2.20 -6.55
CA ASN A 247 17.09 -3.14 -6.11
C ASN A 247 17.57 -2.92 -4.67
N ILE A 248 17.33 -1.75 -4.07
CA ILE A 248 17.75 -1.39 -2.70
C ILE A 248 16.61 -0.81 -1.88
N SER A 249 15.35 -0.96 -2.31
CA SER A 249 14.22 -0.33 -1.63
C SER A 249 13.97 -0.87 -0.22
N ASP A 250 14.30 -2.11 0.06
CA ASP A 250 14.27 -2.68 1.40
C ASP A 250 15.30 -2.03 2.32
N VAL A 251 16.52 -1.79 1.83
CA VAL A 251 17.57 -1.07 2.57
C VAL A 251 17.15 0.38 2.85
N ILE A 252 16.53 1.05 1.85
CA ILE A 252 16.03 2.42 2.04
C ILE A 252 14.92 2.44 3.10
N VAL A 253 14.00 1.47 3.11
CA VAL A 253 12.94 1.38 4.13
C VAL A 253 13.54 1.13 5.52
N ASN A 254 14.56 0.29 5.63
CA ASN A 254 15.30 0.09 6.88
C ASN A 254 15.92 1.40 7.37
N GLU A 255 16.58 2.17 6.49
CA GLU A 255 17.15 3.47 6.84
C GLU A 255 16.08 4.50 7.23
N ILE A 256 14.92 4.52 6.58
CA ILE A 256 13.78 5.36 6.99
C ILE A 256 13.31 4.96 8.40
N THR A 257 13.18 3.67 8.67
CA THR A 257 12.76 3.15 9.98
C THR A 257 13.75 3.54 11.07
N LEU A 258 15.04 3.38 10.82
CA LEU A 258 16.09 3.80 11.74
C LEU A 258 16.13 5.31 11.95
N LEU A 259 15.89 6.11 10.89
CA LEU A 259 15.75 7.57 11.01
C LEU A 259 14.59 7.94 11.95
N ILE A 260 13.44 7.26 11.82
CA ILE A 260 12.29 7.49 12.70
C ILE A 260 12.66 7.14 14.15
N GLN A 261 13.36 6.04 14.38
CA GLN A 261 13.85 5.65 15.72
C GLN A 261 14.80 6.70 16.29
N ASP A 262 15.76 7.18 15.51
CA ASP A 262 16.71 8.21 15.95
C ASP A 262 16.00 9.53 16.30
N LEU A 263 15.02 9.95 15.49
CA LEU A 263 14.22 11.13 15.74
C LEU A 263 13.36 11.02 17.00
N ASN A 264 12.86 9.83 17.32
CA ASN A 264 12.07 9.59 18.54
C ASN A 264 12.88 9.70 19.84
N LYS A 265 14.21 9.81 19.79
CA LYS A 265 15.05 10.15 20.95
C LYS A 265 14.88 11.63 21.38
N PHE A 266 14.44 12.50 20.47
CA PHE A 266 14.35 13.95 20.71
C PHE A 266 12.92 14.47 20.66
N THR A 267 12.08 13.90 19.81
CA THR A 267 10.71 14.35 19.56
C THR A 267 9.86 13.21 19.00
N ARG A 268 8.57 13.41 18.81
CA ARG A 268 7.67 12.37 18.29
C ARG A 268 7.71 12.33 16.77
N PHE A 269 8.13 11.20 16.20
CA PHE A 269 8.02 10.89 14.77
C PHE A 269 7.36 9.54 14.53
N SER A 270 6.60 9.43 13.44
CA SER A 270 5.97 8.18 13.02
C SER A 270 5.99 8.05 11.49
N GLY A 271 5.96 6.82 11.00
CA GLY A 271 6.06 6.49 9.60
C GLY A 271 4.76 5.98 8.99
N LEU A 272 4.55 6.26 7.71
CA LEU A 272 3.44 5.73 6.92
C LEU A 272 3.92 5.35 5.52
N SER A 273 3.90 4.05 5.22
CA SER A 273 4.00 3.58 3.85
C SER A 273 2.71 3.85 3.10
N LEU A 274 2.81 4.47 1.91
CA LEU A 274 1.67 4.80 1.04
C LEU A 274 1.29 3.64 0.11
N GLU A 275 1.69 2.43 0.45
CA GLU A 275 1.27 1.20 -0.23
C GLU A 275 -0.18 0.86 0.12
N GLY A 276 -0.76 -0.08 -0.60
CA GLY A 276 -2.09 -0.58 -0.27
C GLY A 276 -3.05 -0.66 -1.45
N SER A 277 -2.53 -0.74 -2.69
CA SER A 277 -3.38 -1.01 -3.84
C SER A 277 -4.04 -2.39 -3.72
N ASP A 278 -5.27 -2.46 -4.24
CA ASP A 278 -6.01 -3.71 -4.36
C ASP A 278 -6.19 -4.48 -3.04
N HIS A 279 -6.34 -3.74 -1.93
CA HIS A 279 -6.61 -4.29 -0.59
C HIS A 279 -5.49 -5.13 0.04
N ILE A 280 -4.24 -4.99 -0.41
CA ILE A 280 -3.12 -5.75 0.18
C ILE A 280 -3.02 -5.58 1.70
N LEU A 281 -3.25 -4.36 2.22
CA LEU A 281 -3.28 -4.10 3.67
C LEU A 281 -4.38 -4.93 4.35
N THR A 282 -5.59 -4.94 3.78
CA THR A 282 -6.72 -5.69 4.32
C THR A 282 -6.42 -7.19 4.33
N VAL A 283 -5.90 -7.73 3.23
CA VAL A 283 -5.57 -9.16 3.11
C VAL A 283 -4.49 -9.53 4.10
N ASN A 284 -3.43 -8.73 4.18
CA ASN A 284 -2.33 -8.95 5.13
C ASN A 284 -2.80 -8.97 6.58
N GLU A 285 -3.62 -7.99 6.99
CA GLU A 285 -4.16 -7.90 8.35
C GLU A 285 -5.06 -9.09 8.68
N VAL A 286 -5.91 -9.52 7.73
CA VAL A 286 -6.76 -10.71 7.95
C VAL A 286 -5.92 -11.97 8.11
N LEU A 287 -4.84 -12.14 7.34
CA LEU A 287 -3.91 -13.25 7.51
C LEU A 287 -3.26 -13.21 8.91
N LEU A 288 -2.75 -12.05 9.33
CA LEU A 288 -2.17 -11.88 10.65
C LEU A 288 -3.15 -12.24 11.78
N TRP A 289 -4.42 -11.79 11.69
CA TRP A 289 -5.44 -12.13 12.70
C TRP A 289 -5.77 -13.62 12.77
N GLN A 290 -5.80 -14.29 11.61
CA GLN A 290 -6.26 -15.67 11.52
C GLN A 290 -5.13 -16.69 11.69
N THR A 291 -3.91 -16.34 11.33
CA THR A 291 -2.80 -17.29 11.24
C THR A 291 -1.58 -16.91 12.06
N GLY A 292 -1.46 -15.63 12.48
CA GLY A 292 -0.25 -15.07 13.07
C GLY A 292 0.83 -14.71 12.04
N PHE A 293 0.59 -14.95 10.75
CA PHE A 293 1.57 -14.69 9.68
C PHE A 293 1.02 -13.75 8.59
N PRO A 294 1.87 -12.94 7.93
CA PRO A 294 1.48 -12.05 6.85
C PRO A 294 1.26 -12.82 5.53
N ILE A 295 1.07 -12.10 4.41
CA ILE A 295 1.05 -12.70 3.07
C ILE A 295 2.30 -13.53 2.82
N ARG A 296 2.27 -14.43 1.81
CA ARG A 296 3.30 -15.45 1.52
C ARG A 296 3.35 -16.50 2.63
N THR A 297 2.21 -17.09 2.85
CA THR A 297 2.03 -18.17 3.83
C THR A 297 1.56 -19.45 3.12
N SER A 298 2.18 -20.57 3.48
CA SER A 298 1.85 -21.91 3.02
C SER A 298 1.22 -22.72 4.14
N PHE A 299 0.21 -23.50 3.82
CA PHE A 299 -0.43 -24.46 4.73
C PHE A 299 -0.08 -25.92 4.39
N ALA A 300 0.85 -26.14 3.47
CA ALA A 300 1.21 -27.49 2.99
C ALA A 300 1.66 -28.44 4.10
N SER A 301 2.29 -27.95 5.15
CA SER A 301 2.73 -28.73 6.32
C SER A 301 1.61 -29.05 7.32
N GLY A 302 0.37 -28.60 7.08
CA GLY A 302 -0.75 -28.79 8.01
C GLY A 302 -0.93 -27.65 9.01
N PHE A 303 0.00 -26.72 9.07
CA PHE A 303 -0.05 -25.47 9.83
C PHE A 303 0.54 -24.34 8.99
N PRO A 304 0.21 -23.05 9.29
CA PRO A 304 0.72 -21.93 8.51
C PRO A 304 2.25 -21.78 8.69
N VAL A 305 2.95 -21.64 7.57
CA VAL A 305 4.38 -21.36 7.50
C VAL A 305 4.59 -20.17 6.59
N HIS A 306 5.31 -19.16 7.05
CA HIS A 306 5.58 -17.94 6.30
C HIS A 306 7.03 -17.89 5.82
N ASP A 307 7.22 -17.58 4.53
CA ASP A 307 8.51 -17.23 3.95
C ASP A 307 8.35 -16.25 2.80
N ILE A 308 8.94 -15.07 2.95
CA ILE A 308 8.82 -13.96 1.99
C ILE A 308 9.43 -14.24 0.62
N ASN A 309 10.39 -15.16 0.56
CA ASN A 309 11.11 -15.51 -0.67
C ASN A 309 10.55 -16.78 -1.30
N GLN A 310 10.30 -17.82 -0.50
CA GLN A 310 9.86 -19.11 -0.97
C GLN A 310 8.44 -19.06 -1.55
N PHE A 311 7.52 -18.38 -0.86
CA PHE A 311 6.09 -18.36 -1.23
C PHE A 311 5.70 -17.14 -2.08
N SER A 312 6.65 -16.53 -2.78
CA SER A 312 6.38 -15.48 -3.75
C SER A 312 5.65 -16.04 -4.98
N THR A 313 4.51 -15.45 -5.35
CA THR A 313 3.75 -15.81 -6.55
C THR A 313 4.65 -15.90 -7.77
N LYS A 314 5.51 -14.91 -7.99
CA LYS A 314 6.43 -14.87 -9.14
C LYS A 314 7.37 -16.07 -9.13
N LYS A 315 8.05 -16.32 -8.02
CA LYS A 315 9.02 -17.41 -7.90
C LYS A 315 8.36 -18.78 -8.08
N LEU A 316 7.22 -19.02 -7.44
CA LEU A 316 6.47 -20.26 -7.55
C LEU A 316 6.04 -20.57 -9.00
N LEU A 317 5.59 -19.54 -9.72
CA LEU A 317 5.20 -19.67 -11.13
C LEU A 317 6.42 -19.85 -12.05
N ASP A 318 7.50 -19.10 -11.85
CA ASP A 318 8.72 -19.18 -12.68
C ASP A 318 9.42 -20.55 -12.52
N ASN A 319 9.44 -21.08 -11.30
CA ASN A 319 10.03 -22.38 -10.97
C ASN A 319 9.10 -23.56 -11.27
N LYS A 320 7.84 -23.32 -11.69
CA LYS A 320 6.82 -24.37 -11.93
C LYS A 320 6.55 -25.25 -10.71
N GLU A 321 6.59 -24.67 -9.52
CA GLU A 321 6.30 -25.34 -8.25
C GLU A 321 4.80 -25.49 -7.97
N ILE A 322 3.96 -24.94 -8.85
CA ILE A 322 2.49 -24.88 -8.77
C ILE A 322 1.89 -25.61 -9.95
N ASP A 323 0.88 -26.45 -9.69
CA ASP A 323 0.07 -27.11 -10.72
C ASP A 323 -1.33 -26.49 -10.88
N LEU A 324 -1.78 -25.67 -9.91
CA LEU A 324 -3.02 -24.91 -9.97
C LEU A 324 -2.83 -23.51 -9.39
N ALA A 325 -3.13 -22.48 -10.15
CA ALA A 325 -3.18 -21.09 -9.67
C ALA A 325 -4.62 -20.55 -9.71
N ILE A 326 -5.09 -20.03 -8.56
CA ILE A 326 -6.40 -19.40 -8.42
C ILE A 326 -6.18 -17.91 -8.19
N TRP A 327 -6.67 -17.09 -9.15
CA TRP A 327 -6.49 -15.65 -9.12
C TRP A 327 -7.77 -14.94 -8.70
N ILE A 328 -7.75 -14.28 -7.53
CA ILE A 328 -8.86 -13.52 -6.98
C ILE A 328 -8.64 -12.03 -7.20
N ASN A 329 -9.55 -11.38 -7.92
CA ASN A 329 -9.49 -9.94 -8.16
C ASN A 329 -10.89 -9.34 -8.31
N SER A 330 -11.41 -8.71 -7.25
CA SER A 330 -12.75 -8.13 -7.20
C SER A 330 -12.77 -6.63 -7.53
N PHE A 331 -11.63 -5.93 -7.46
CA PHE A 331 -11.60 -4.45 -7.54
C PHE A 331 -10.98 -3.91 -8.83
N ASN A 332 -10.07 -4.63 -9.45
CA ASN A 332 -9.36 -4.21 -10.66
C ASN A 332 -9.36 -5.28 -11.73
N GLU A 333 -9.32 -4.88 -13.01
CA GLU A 333 -9.20 -5.80 -14.14
C GLU A 333 -7.72 -6.14 -14.44
N LYS A 334 -6.86 -6.24 -13.44
CA LYS A 334 -5.48 -6.62 -13.68
C LYS A 334 -5.41 -8.05 -14.16
N LYS A 335 -5.03 -8.22 -15.41
CA LYS A 335 -4.77 -9.53 -16.00
C LYS A 335 -3.49 -10.13 -15.41
N ILE A 336 -3.53 -11.42 -15.13
CA ILE A 336 -2.30 -12.16 -14.81
C ILE A 336 -1.41 -12.12 -16.05
N ILE A 337 -0.18 -11.68 -15.89
CA ILE A 337 0.86 -11.90 -16.91
C ILE A 337 1.43 -13.29 -16.62
N ILE A 338 0.73 -14.31 -17.07
CA ILE A 338 1.26 -15.67 -17.04
C ILE A 338 2.20 -15.81 -18.24
N ASN A 339 3.43 -16.17 -17.97
CA ASN A 339 4.34 -16.58 -19.02
C ASN A 339 3.70 -17.77 -19.75
N LYS A 340 3.54 -17.72 -21.09
CA LYS A 340 2.78 -18.71 -21.93
C LYS A 340 3.22 -20.17 -21.77
N LYS A 341 4.20 -20.45 -20.93
CA LYS A 341 4.73 -21.80 -20.65
C LYS A 341 4.08 -22.51 -19.45
N ILE A 342 3.15 -21.86 -18.73
CA ILE A 342 2.40 -22.48 -17.64
C ILE A 342 1.07 -22.95 -18.23
N LYS A 343 0.83 -24.26 -18.21
CA LYS A 343 -0.44 -24.88 -18.60
C LYS A 343 -1.47 -24.69 -17.52
#